data_6d992e9d4425f79af0b756b8ad6d2961
#
_entry.id   6d992e9d4425f79af0b756b8ad6d2961
#
_cell.length_a   1.000
_cell.length_b   1.000
_cell.length_c   1.000
_cell.angle_alpha   90.00
_cell.angle_beta   90.00
_cell.angle_gamma   90.00
#
_symmetry.space_group_name_H-M   'P 1'
#
loop_
_entity.id
_entity.type
_entity.pdbx_description
1 polymer ?
#
loop_
_entity_poly.entity_id
_entity_poly.type
_entity_poly.pdbx_seq_one_letter_code
_entity_poly.pdbx_strand_id
1 'polypeptide(L)'
;MSSQTLAAKADFAFVRLKPEVAGVAVGEAALDDVFVDDIIVPAADRYPLGATLFLPRTGRRSHAVLINSGTAVPRKLYRGFAGYLAHRGCAVLTYDYRGTGDSRLKAVTGYNQPRSLVGFKASMADWAAKDVTSAVQWMRERYGNMPLTYVGHSFGGQVLGLLPNNKEVSRALFIAAQAGYWKLMASPERYRVYAMLNFVGAPLTKTFGYMPGWAGLGMDLPKDAFLQWVSWVMKERYLFSDSTLHTRENFHNFKGPLRAICLTDDPWATRPAVELLCSGFTATKPEIVSISPDDAGVKKIGHMGFFRPEHRDTLWRGAAEWLQAEQ
;
A
#
# COMPACT_ATOMS: atom_id res chain seq x y z
N MET A 1 47.06 23.08 6.78
CA MET A 1 46.72 21.70 7.28
C MET A 1 45.26 21.45 6.90
N SER A 2 45.09 20.67 5.86
CA SER A 2 43.82 20.42 5.17
C SER A 2 43.17 19.20 5.82
N SER A 3 41.95 19.38 6.33
CA SER A 3 41.12 18.30 6.85
C SER A 3 40.18 17.84 5.72
N GLN A 4 40.55 16.75 5.06
CA GLN A 4 39.69 16.05 4.12
C GLN A 4 38.70 15.19 4.89
N THR A 5 37.42 15.55 4.79
CA THR A 5 36.33 14.71 5.29
C THR A 5 36.02 13.65 4.24
N LEU A 6 36.41 12.39 4.52
CA LEU A 6 36.02 11.22 3.73
C LEU A 6 34.53 10.94 3.94
N ALA A 7 33.73 11.21 2.92
CA ALA A 7 32.37 10.68 2.82
C ALA A 7 32.47 9.20 2.41
N ALA A 8 32.25 8.30 3.36
CA ALA A 8 32.11 6.87 3.07
C ALA A 8 30.82 6.63 2.28
N LYS A 9 30.96 6.34 0.98
CA LYS A 9 29.89 5.73 0.16
C LYS A 9 29.65 4.32 0.69
N ALA A 10 28.52 4.09 1.33
CA ALA A 10 28.07 2.76 1.70
C ALA A 10 27.62 2.03 0.43
N ASP A 11 28.45 1.12 -0.06
CA ASP A 11 28.05 0.14 -1.06
C ASP A 11 27.06 -0.85 -0.44
N PHE A 12 25.77 -0.63 -0.73
CA PHE A 12 24.75 -1.61 -0.36
C PHE A 12 24.75 -2.75 -1.38
N ALA A 13 25.35 -3.87 -1.01
CA ALA A 13 25.31 -5.10 -1.77
C ALA A 13 23.87 -5.60 -1.87
N PHE A 14 23.44 -5.93 -3.10
CA PHE A 14 22.17 -6.56 -3.37
C PHE A 14 22.12 -7.97 -2.76
N VAL A 15 21.23 -8.19 -1.79
CA VAL A 15 20.91 -9.54 -1.32
C VAL A 15 19.78 -10.09 -2.21
N ARG A 16 20.12 -11.00 -3.12
CA ARG A 16 19.13 -11.76 -3.91
C ARG A 16 18.48 -12.83 -3.02
N LEU A 17 17.16 -12.81 -2.92
CA LEU A 17 16.41 -13.90 -2.31
C LEU A 17 16.25 -15.05 -3.32
N LYS A 18 16.58 -16.29 -2.91
CA LYS A 18 16.35 -17.46 -3.75
C LYS A 18 14.85 -17.71 -3.95
N PRO A 19 14.39 -18.09 -5.15
CA PRO A 19 12.99 -18.36 -5.43
C PRO A 19 12.60 -19.75 -4.93
N GLU A 20 12.07 -19.85 -3.73
CA GLU A 20 11.32 -21.03 -3.29
C GLU A 20 10.11 -20.60 -2.48
N VAL A 21 8.97 -20.43 -3.13
CA VAL A 21 7.63 -20.82 -2.65
C VAL A 21 6.69 -20.92 -3.85
N ALA A 22 6.24 -22.12 -4.14
CA ALA A 22 5.24 -22.43 -5.15
C ALA A 22 3.84 -21.97 -4.72
N GLY A 23 3.02 -21.53 -5.71
CA GLY A 23 1.59 -21.66 -5.66
C GLY A 23 0.75 -20.41 -5.51
N VAL A 24 0.75 -19.51 -6.49
CA VAL A 24 -0.47 -18.88 -7.03
C VAL A 24 -0.19 -18.64 -8.51
N ALA A 25 -0.92 -19.33 -9.39
CA ALA A 25 -0.88 -19.11 -10.82
C ALA A 25 -1.47 -17.72 -11.13
N VAL A 26 -0.61 -16.72 -11.19
CA VAL A 26 -0.90 -15.44 -11.84
C VAL A 26 -0.49 -15.63 -13.28
N GLY A 27 -1.37 -15.32 -14.24
CA GLY A 27 -1.14 -15.54 -15.66
C GLY A 27 0.27 -15.08 -16.11
N GLU A 28 1.15 -16.03 -16.37
CA GLU A 28 2.58 -15.83 -16.66
C GLU A 28 2.83 -15.06 -17.96
N ALA A 29 1.89 -15.04 -18.89
CA ALA A 29 2.04 -14.41 -20.22
C ALA A 29 2.22 -12.87 -20.22
N ALA A 30 2.09 -12.18 -19.06
CA ALA A 30 2.22 -10.72 -18.97
C ALA A 30 3.60 -10.25 -18.48
N LEU A 31 4.52 -11.16 -18.16
CA LEU A 31 5.82 -10.84 -17.54
C LEU A 31 7.04 -11.11 -18.45
N ASP A 32 6.86 -11.64 -19.66
CA ASP A 32 7.97 -12.04 -20.53
C ASP A 32 8.90 -10.85 -20.88
N ASP A 33 8.35 -9.63 -21.00
CA ASP A 33 9.10 -8.41 -21.26
C ASP A 33 9.40 -7.58 -20.00
N VAL A 34 9.19 -8.15 -18.81
CA VAL A 34 9.40 -7.49 -17.53
C VAL A 34 10.48 -8.21 -16.72
N PHE A 35 11.45 -7.46 -16.25
CA PHE A 35 12.39 -7.93 -15.24
C PHE A 35 11.72 -7.82 -13.87
N VAL A 36 11.67 -8.92 -13.11
CA VAL A 36 11.08 -8.99 -11.78
C VAL A 36 12.12 -9.48 -10.80
N ASP A 37 12.38 -8.71 -9.75
CA ASP A 37 13.37 -9.03 -8.72
C ASP A 37 12.80 -8.81 -7.31
N ASP A 38 12.92 -9.84 -6.48
CA ASP A 38 12.59 -9.72 -5.06
C ASP A 38 13.80 -9.15 -4.32
N ILE A 39 13.60 -8.01 -3.72
CA ILE A 39 14.64 -7.19 -3.08
C ILE A 39 14.28 -6.84 -1.65
N ILE A 40 15.24 -6.30 -0.93
CA ILE A 40 15.03 -5.67 0.38
C ILE A 40 15.16 -4.16 0.22
N VAL A 41 14.15 -3.45 0.71
CA VAL A 41 14.18 -1.99 0.88
C VAL A 41 14.43 -1.69 2.36
N PRO A 42 15.57 -1.10 2.74
CA PRO A 42 15.81 -0.74 4.12
C PRO A 42 14.94 0.47 4.51
N ALA A 43 14.19 0.36 5.59
CA ALA A 43 13.56 1.51 6.21
C ALA A 43 14.61 2.41 6.90
N ALA A 44 14.23 3.66 7.23
CA ALA A 44 15.15 4.62 7.85
C ALA A 44 15.75 4.12 9.18
N ASP A 45 15.02 3.30 9.92
CA ASP A 45 15.48 2.62 11.13
C ASP A 45 16.17 1.27 10.84
N ARG A 46 16.56 1.02 9.58
CA ARG A 46 17.22 -0.19 9.06
C ARG A 46 16.33 -1.44 9.11
N TYR A 47 15.03 -1.32 9.36
CA TYR A 47 14.14 -2.47 9.27
C TYR A 47 14.05 -2.92 7.81
N PRO A 48 14.28 -4.23 7.52
CA PRO A 48 14.25 -4.75 6.15
C PRO A 48 12.81 -4.96 5.68
N LEU A 49 12.40 -4.26 4.61
CA LEU A 49 11.11 -4.45 3.97
C LEU A 49 11.27 -5.38 2.78
N GLY A 50 10.55 -6.50 2.79
CA GLY A 50 10.46 -7.40 1.64
C GLY A 50 9.68 -6.72 0.52
N ALA A 51 10.30 -6.58 -0.64
CA ALA A 51 9.78 -5.85 -1.78
C ALA A 51 9.99 -6.61 -3.08
N THR A 52 9.22 -6.26 -4.10
CA THR A 52 9.39 -6.75 -5.47
C THR A 52 9.51 -5.54 -6.41
N LEU A 53 10.58 -5.50 -7.18
CA LEU A 53 10.85 -4.50 -8.20
C LEU A 53 10.51 -5.07 -9.58
N PHE A 54 9.72 -4.32 -10.33
CA PHE A 54 9.34 -4.65 -11.71
C PHE A 54 9.91 -3.58 -12.64
N LEU A 55 10.67 -3.99 -13.65
CA LEU A 55 11.29 -3.08 -14.62
C LEU A 55 11.00 -3.53 -16.05
N PRO A 56 10.77 -2.62 -16.99
CA PRO A 56 10.75 -2.98 -18.41
C PRO A 56 12.10 -3.55 -18.81
N ARG A 57 12.11 -4.64 -19.58
CA ARG A 57 13.36 -5.23 -20.12
C ARG A 57 13.98 -4.35 -21.20
N THR A 58 13.14 -3.66 -21.95
CA THR A 58 13.53 -2.82 -23.07
C THR A 58 12.87 -1.45 -22.99
N GLY A 59 13.43 -0.47 -23.70
CA GLY A 59 12.87 0.86 -23.80
C GLY A 59 13.24 1.81 -22.66
N ARG A 60 12.82 3.07 -22.82
CA ARG A 60 13.05 4.14 -21.83
C ARG A 60 11.97 4.05 -20.73
N ARG A 61 12.39 4.18 -19.48
CA ARG A 61 11.47 4.30 -18.36
C ARG A 61 10.91 5.72 -18.32
N SER A 62 9.57 5.81 -18.18
CA SER A 62 8.87 7.11 -18.17
C SER A 62 8.51 7.57 -16.76
N HIS A 63 8.11 6.64 -15.88
CA HIS A 63 7.63 6.92 -14.54
C HIS A 63 8.18 5.91 -13.51
N ALA A 64 8.33 6.37 -12.29
CA ALA A 64 8.50 5.51 -11.12
C ALA A 64 7.13 5.36 -10.44
N VAL A 65 6.72 4.14 -10.09
CA VAL A 65 5.43 3.84 -9.46
C VAL A 65 5.63 3.09 -8.16
N LEU A 66 5.08 3.62 -7.08
CA LEU A 66 5.05 2.95 -5.79
C LEU A 66 3.63 2.45 -5.51
N ILE A 67 3.46 1.13 -5.35
CA ILE A 67 2.15 0.52 -5.01
C ILE A 67 2.14 0.18 -3.52
N ASN A 68 1.16 0.72 -2.81
CA ASN A 68 0.99 0.60 -1.38
C ASN A 68 -0.21 -0.26 -1.03
N SER A 69 0.03 -1.27 -0.22
CA SER A 69 -0.92 -2.33 0.08
C SER A 69 -2.06 -1.89 1.00
N GLY A 70 -3.20 -2.56 0.90
CA GLY A 70 -4.25 -2.50 1.91
C GLY A 70 -3.85 -3.20 3.22
N THR A 71 -4.63 -2.99 4.29
CA THR A 71 -4.43 -3.68 5.57
C THR A 71 -4.57 -5.18 5.39
N ALA A 72 -3.60 -5.95 5.88
CA ALA A 72 -3.55 -7.41 5.78
C ALA A 72 -3.56 -7.95 4.33
N VAL A 73 -3.08 -7.17 3.37
CA VAL A 73 -2.99 -7.57 1.96
C VAL A 73 -1.53 -7.74 1.58
N PRO A 74 -1.11 -8.94 1.14
CA PRO A 74 0.28 -9.17 0.71
C PRO A 74 0.58 -8.42 -0.59
N ARG A 75 1.81 -7.92 -0.74
CA ARG A 75 2.28 -7.27 -1.97
C ARG A 75 2.07 -8.11 -3.24
N LYS A 76 2.03 -9.43 -3.09
CA LYS A 76 1.81 -10.39 -4.18
C LYS A 76 0.47 -10.22 -4.89
N LEU A 77 -0.56 -9.65 -4.23
CA LEU A 77 -1.83 -9.32 -4.87
C LEU A 77 -1.65 -8.38 -6.06
N TYR A 78 -0.71 -7.46 -5.95
CA TYR A 78 -0.49 -6.39 -6.94
C TYR A 78 0.43 -6.80 -8.08
N ARG A 79 0.99 -8.03 -8.08
CA ARG A 79 2.00 -8.52 -9.03
C ARG A 79 1.55 -8.36 -10.49
N GLY A 80 0.31 -8.71 -10.80
CA GLY A 80 -0.24 -8.59 -12.15
C GLY A 80 -0.30 -7.14 -12.63
N PHE A 81 -0.84 -6.25 -11.80
CA PHE A 81 -0.94 -4.82 -12.12
C PHE A 81 0.43 -4.15 -12.17
N ALA A 82 1.34 -4.49 -11.26
CA ALA A 82 2.72 -3.99 -11.27
C ALA A 82 3.47 -4.40 -12.54
N GLY A 83 3.34 -5.67 -12.95
CA GLY A 83 3.90 -6.18 -14.22
C GLY A 83 3.31 -5.49 -15.43
N TYR A 84 2.01 -5.24 -15.44
CA TYR A 84 1.33 -4.49 -16.50
C TYR A 84 1.87 -3.05 -16.62
N LEU A 85 2.05 -2.34 -15.50
CA LEU A 85 2.64 -0.99 -15.52
C LEU A 85 4.10 -1.03 -15.97
N ALA A 86 4.87 -2.05 -15.57
CA ALA A 86 6.26 -2.20 -16.00
C ALA A 86 6.36 -2.48 -17.51
N HIS A 87 5.49 -3.33 -18.06
CA HIS A 87 5.39 -3.54 -19.51
C HIS A 87 5.10 -2.23 -20.27
N ARG A 88 4.39 -1.28 -19.66
CA ARG A 88 4.13 0.06 -20.21
C ARG A 88 5.24 1.10 -19.94
N GLY A 89 6.42 0.64 -19.50
CA GLY A 89 7.59 1.51 -19.33
C GLY A 89 7.73 2.14 -17.93
N CYS A 90 7.05 1.62 -16.90
CA CYS A 90 7.22 2.10 -15.53
C CYS A 90 8.27 1.27 -14.76
N ALA A 91 9.02 1.93 -13.86
CA ALA A 91 9.73 1.24 -12.79
C ALA A 91 8.78 1.12 -11.58
N VAL A 92 8.37 -0.10 -11.22
CA VAL A 92 7.33 -0.31 -10.21
C VAL A 92 7.88 -1.02 -9.00
N LEU A 93 7.58 -0.51 -7.81
CA LEU A 93 7.89 -1.14 -6.54
C LEU A 93 6.61 -1.53 -5.80
N THR A 94 6.56 -2.78 -5.32
CA THR A 94 5.59 -3.26 -4.33
C THR A 94 6.35 -3.76 -3.11
N TYR A 95 5.78 -3.67 -1.92
CA TYR A 95 6.43 -4.12 -0.68
C TYR A 95 5.40 -4.47 0.38
N ASP A 96 5.83 -5.25 1.36
CA ASP A 96 5.04 -5.55 2.55
C ASP A 96 5.44 -4.62 3.70
N TYR A 97 4.49 -4.15 4.51
CA TYR A 97 4.77 -3.39 5.72
C TYR A 97 5.47 -4.25 6.76
N ARG A 98 6.24 -3.63 7.67
CA ARG A 98 6.93 -4.35 8.76
C ARG A 98 5.97 -5.23 9.55
N GLY A 99 6.40 -6.44 9.84
CA GLY A 99 5.60 -7.43 10.54
C GLY A 99 4.55 -8.12 9.68
N THR A 100 4.48 -7.86 8.36
CA THR A 100 3.58 -8.54 7.42
C THR A 100 4.35 -9.20 6.28
N GLY A 101 3.75 -10.18 5.63
CA GLY A 101 4.31 -10.85 4.45
C GLY A 101 5.78 -11.22 4.57
N ASP A 102 6.57 -10.88 3.55
CA ASP A 102 8.00 -11.15 3.54
C ASP A 102 8.82 -10.10 4.32
N SER A 103 8.18 -9.04 4.87
CA SER A 103 8.77 -8.12 5.85
C SER A 103 8.71 -8.64 7.29
N ARG A 104 8.33 -9.88 7.52
CA ARG A 104 8.53 -10.57 8.81
C ARG A 104 9.99 -11.00 8.91
N LEU A 105 10.65 -10.69 10.02
CA LEU A 105 12.10 -10.84 10.21
C LEU A 105 12.67 -12.19 9.75
N LYS A 106 11.92 -13.28 9.85
CA LYS A 106 12.39 -14.61 9.44
C LYS A 106 12.58 -14.75 7.94
N ALA A 107 11.71 -14.18 7.13
CA ALA A 107 11.77 -14.32 5.66
C ALA A 107 12.93 -13.54 5.05
N VAL A 108 13.38 -12.48 5.75
CA VAL A 108 14.31 -11.50 5.20
C VAL A 108 15.75 -11.68 5.71
N THR A 109 15.93 -12.13 6.94
CA THR A 109 17.26 -12.12 7.59
C THR A 109 17.93 -13.48 7.70
N GLY A 110 17.23 -14.57 7.35
CA GLY A 110 17.75 -15.94 7.57
C GLY A 110 17.91 -16.34 9.04
N TYR A 111 17.62 -15.43 9.97
CA TYR A 111 17.68 -15.72 11.40
C TYR A 111 16.50 -16.57 11.86
N ASN A 112 16.74 -17.50 12.78
CA ASN A 112 15.71 -18.32 13.44
C ASN A 112 14.85 -17.49 14.42
N GLN A 113 14.21 -16.43 13.93
CA GLN A 113 13.26 -15.65 14.72
C GLN A 113 11.91 -16.38 14.84
N PRO A 114 11.20 -16.25 15.97
CA PRO A 114 9.93 -16.93 16.18
C PRO A 114 8.93 -16.56 15.09
N ARG A 115 8.15 -17.54 14.62
CA ARG A 115 7.06 -17.33 13.65
C ARG A 115 5.95 -16.40 14.18
N SER A 116 5.98 -16.07 15.45
CA SER A 116 4.99 -15.28 16.17
C SER A 116 5.34 -13.79 16.14
N LEU A 117 4.31 -12.94 16.02
CA LEU A 117 4.39 -11.49 16.21
C LEU A 117 4.24 -11.07 17.68
N VAL A 118 4.28 -12.01 18.63
CA VAL A 118 4.21 -11.69 20.06
C VAL A 118 5.38 -10.78 20.45
N GLY A 119 5.06 -9.64 21.06
CA GLY A 119 6.05 -8.64 21.45
C GLY A 119 6.58 -7.75 20.32
N PHE A 120 6.23 -8.04 19.05
CA PHE A 120 6.61 -7.19 17.93
C PHE A 120 5.85 -5.84 17.97
N LYS A 121 6.61 -4.75 17.92
CA LYS A 121 6.07 -3.39 18.03
C LYS A 121 6.00 -2.73 16.65
N ALA A 122 4.79 -2.54 16.15
CA ALA A 122 4.50 -1.75 14.97
C ALA A 122 3.04 -1.30 15.02
N SER A 123 2.81 -0.04 14.76
CA SER A 123 1.50 0.57 14.58
C SER A 123 1.24 0.90 13.10
N MET A 124 0.03 1.26 12.73
CA MET A 124 -0.26 1.81 11.40
C MET A 124 0.45 3.16 11.17
N ALA A 125 0.63 3.94 12.23
CA ALA A 125 1.43 5.16 12.19
C ALA A 125 2.91 4.86 11.91
N ASP A 126 3.48 3.77 12.46
CA ASP A 126 4.84 3.32 12.12
C ASP A 126 4.95 2.90 10.65
N TRP A 127 3.94 2.21 10.11
CA TRP A 127 3.91 1.88 8.68
C TRP A 127 3.98 3.13 7.81
N ALA A 128 3.24 4.20 8.16
CA ALA A 128 3.33 5.48 7.46
C ALA A 128 4.70 6.12 7.62
N ALA A 129 5.09 6.40 8.87
CA ALA A 129 6.25 7.23 9.18
C ALA A 129 7.58 6.56 8.84
N LYS A 130 7.65 5.23 8.88
CA LYS A 130 8.89 4.47 8.70
C LYS A 130 8.92 3.72 7.36
N ASP A 131 7.89 2.93 7.04
CA ASP A 131 7.94 2.03 5.90
C ASP A 131 7.62 2.75 4.59
N VAL A 132 6.44 3.39 4.51
CA VAL A 132 6.02 4.08 3.28
C VAL A 132 6.93 5.29 3.01
N THR A 133 7.27 6.06 4.04
CA THR A 133 8.22 7.19 3.92
C THR A 133 9.56 6.73 3.35
N SER A 134 10.09 5.59 3.82
CA SER A 134 11.35 5.05 3.30
C SER A 134 11.21 4.48 1.89
N ALA A 135 10.08 3.85 1.56
CA ALA A 135 9.82 3.36 0.20
C ALA A 135 9.74 4.53 -0.81
N VAL A 136 9.09 5.63 -0.46
CA VAL A 136 9.09 6.87 -1.26
C VAL A 136 10.51 7.39 -1.44
N GLN A 137 11.28 7.50 -0.37
CA GLN A 137 12.66 7.96 -0.43
C GLN A 137 13.52 7.05 -1.31
N TRP A 138 13.44 5.73 -1.14
CA TRP A 138 14.18 4.75 -1.92
C TRP A 138 13.89 4.85 -3.42
N MET A 139 12.61 5.06 -3.79
CA MET A 139 12.21 5.29 -5.18
C MET A 139 12.76 6.61 -5.72
N ARG A 140 12.76 7.68 -4.92
CA ARG A 140 13.32 8.98 -5.33
C ARG A 140 14.84 8.94 -5.52
N GLU A 141 15.57 8.27 -4.64
CA GLU A 141 17.02 8.10 -4.75
C GLU A 141 17.41 7.32 -6.02
N ARG A 142 16.61 6.33 -6.41
CA ARG A 142 16.90 5.46 -7.56
C ARG A 142 16.38 5.99 -8.90
N TYR A 143 15.27 6.70 -8.86
CA TYR A 143 14.54 7.14 -10.04
C TYR A 143 14.19 8.64 -9.98
N GLY A 144 15.03 9.44 -9.32
CA GLY A 144 14.76 10.83 -9.00
C GLY A 144 14.53 11.77 -10.18
N ASN A 145 14.99 11.41 -11.37
CA ASN A 145 14.77 12.13 -12.63
C ASN A 145 13.44 11.77 -13.34
N MET A 146 12.65 10.85 -12.76
CA MET A 146 11.33 10.48 -13.27
C MET A 146 10.24 10.96 -12.32
N PRO A 147 9.02 11.28 -12.81
CA PRO A 147 7.86 11.49 -11.96
C PRO A 147 7.61 10.24 -11.08
N LEU A 148 7.49 10.44 -9.76
CA LEU A 148 7.09 9.38 -8.85
C LEU A 148 5.57 9.40 -8.68
N THR A 149 4.89 8.37 -9.18
CA THR A 149 3.45 8.20 -9.02
C THR A 149 3.15 7.19 -7.91
N TYR A 150 2.06 7.43 -7.22
CA TYR A 150 1.65 6.68 -6.04
C TYR A 150 0.33 5.95 -6.32
N VAL A 151 0.30 4.65 -6.11
CA VAL A 151 -0.93 3.86 -6.12
C VAL A 151 -1.19 3.39 -4.71
N GLY A 152 -2.34 3.73 -4.16
CA GLY A 152 -2.75 3.32 -2.81
C GLY A 152 -4.04 2.52 -2.83
N HIS A 153 -3.98 1.26 -2.41
CA HIS A 153 -5.16 0.42 -2.22
C HIS A 153 -5.61 0.48 -0.77
N SER A 154 -6.89 0.79 -0.53
CA SER A 154 -7.47 0.78 0.82
C SER A 154 -6.60 1.61 1.80
N PHE A 155 -6.02 1.01 2.85
CA PHE A 155 -5.08 1.68 3.76
C PHE A 155 -3.91 2.34 3.03
N GLY A 156 -3.40 1.70 1.97
CA GLY A 156 -2.32 2.28 1.15
C GLY A 156 -2.63 3.66 0.58
N GLY A 157 -3.91 3.98 0.30
CA GLY A 157 -4.33 5.32 -0.08
C GLY A 157 -4.45 6.28 1.11
N GLN A 158 -4.91 5.77 2.26
CA GLN A 158 -5.05 6.58 3.47
C GLN A 158 -3.70 7.10 3.96
N VAL A 159 -2.66 6.28 3.86
CA VAL A 159 -1.35 6.54 4.42
C VAL A 159 -0.60 7.66 3.70
N LEU A 160 -0.92 7.98 2.44
CA LEU A 160 -0.30 9.11 1.72
C LEU A 160 -0.42 10.44 2.51
N GLY A 161 -1.58 10.68 3.12
CA GLY A 161 -1.81 11.87 3.94
C GLY A 161 -1.14 11.85 5.32
N LEU A 162 -0.45 10.75 5.68
CA LEU A 162 0.32 10.64 6.92
C LEU A 162 1.83 10.81 6.69
N LEU A 163 2.28 10.84 5.42
CA LEU A 163 3.70 10.90 5.08
C LEU A 163 4.25 12.31 5.20
N PRO A 164 5.38 12.50 5.90
CA PRO A 164 6.06 13.80 5.95
C PRO A 164 6.70 14.19 4.60
N ASN A 165 6.96 13.21 3.75
CA ASN A 165 7.59 13.39 2.43
C ASN A 165 6.64 13.18 1.24
N ASN A 166 5.32 13.27 1.42
CA ASN A 166 4.35 13.07 0.34
C ASN A 166 4.48 14.09 -0.81
N LYS A 167 5.09 15.23 -0.57
CA LYS A 167 5.45 16.23 -1.60
C LYS A 167 6.39 15.69 -2.68
N GLU A 168 7.10 14.60 -2.42
CA GLU A 168 7.94 13.90 -3.39
C GLU A 168 7.12 13.10 -4.42
N VAL A 169 5.83 12.89 -4.14
CA VAL A 169 4.90 12.19 -5.02
C VAL A 169 4.27 13.19 -6.00
N SER A 170 4.45 12.94 -7.29
CA SER A 170 3.94 13.82 -8.35
C SER A 170 2.44 13.69 -8.56
N ARG A 171 1.87 12.46 -8.37
CA ARG A 171 0.48 12.12 -8.65
C ARG A 171 0.06 10.90 -7.84
N ALA A 172 -1.19 10.84 -7.39
CA ALA A 172 -1.70 9.73 -6.58
C ALA A 172 -3.01 9.15 -7.14
N LEU A 173 -3.05 7.82 -7.27
CA LEU A 173 -4.24 7.05 -7.62
C LEU A 173 -4.66 6.21 -6.41
N PHE A 174 -5.84 6.46 -5.90
CA PHE A 174 -6.45 5.67 -4.85
C PHE A 174 -7.44 4.67 -5.44
N ILE A 175 -7.36 3.43 -4.97
CA ILE A 175 -8.24 2.34 -5.39
C ILE A 175 -8.89 1.78 -4.14
N ALA A 176 -10.21 1.90 -4.04
CA ALA A 176 -10.97 1.47 -2.87
C ALA A 176 -10.41 2.01 -1.54
N ALA A 177 -9.81 3.21 -1.56
CA ALA A 177 -9.27 3.86 -0.36
C ALA A 177 -10.31 4.78 0.26
N GLN A 178 -10.54 4.65 1.57
CA GLN A 178 -11.64 5.29 2.28
C GLN A 178 -11.27 5.67 3.71
N ALA A 179 -12.00 6.58 4.31
CA ALA A 179 -12.03 6.71 5.77
C ALA A 179 -12.89 5.56 6.33
N GLY A 180 -12.24 4.63 7.03
CA GLY A 180 -12.84 3.35 7.41
C GLY A 180 -13.81 3.41 8.60
N TYR A 181 -14.50 4.54 8.85
CA TYR A 181 -15.53 4.63 9.89
C TYR A 181 -16.66 3.64 9.61
N TRP A 182 -16.92 2.74 10.54
CA TRP A 182 -17.83 1.62 10.32
C TRP A 182 -19.25 2.02 9.88
N LYS A 183 -19.78 3.17 10.36
CA LYS A 183 -21.12 3.64 9.97
C LYS A 183 -21.20 4.12 8.52
N LEU A 184 -20.09 4.45 7.89
CA LEU A 184 -20.03 4.81 6.47
C LEU A 184 -19.98 3.59 5.55
N MET A 185 -19.76 2.39 6.08
CA MET A 185 -19.81 1.16 5.29
C MET A 185 -21.26 0.79 4.94
N ALA A 186 -21.44 -0.01 3.87
CA ALA A 186 -22.75 -0.48 3.46
C ALA A 186 -23.37 -1.46 4.47
N SER A 187 -24.71 -1.46 4.57
CA SER A 187 -25.44 -2.48 5.34
C SER A 187 -25.58 -3.76 4.50
N PRO A 188 -25.49 -4.98 5.08
CA PRO A 188 -25.28 -5.28 6.51
C PRO A 188 -23.81 -5.32 6.93
N GLU A 189 -22.87 -5.15 6.01
CA GLU A 189 -21.42 -5.32 6.22
C GLU A 189 -20.88 -4.49 7.37
N ARG A 190 -21.35 -3.25 7.56
CA ARG A 190 -20.94 -2.38 8.68
C ARG A 190 -21.13 -3.03 10.05
N TYR A 191 -22.21 -3.75 10.25
CA TYR A 191 -22.48 -4.43 11.54
C TYR A 191 -21.59 -5.65 11.72
N ARG A 192 -21.32 -6.38 10.62
CA ARG A 192 -20.38 -7.50 10.61
C ARG A 192 -18.97 -7.03 10.97
N VAL A 193 -18.50 -5.96 10.34
CA VAL A 193 -17.19 -5.36 10.63
C VAL A 193 -17.11 -4.87 12.07
N TYR A 194 -18.14 -4.14 12.54
CA TYR A 194 -18.20 -3.69 13.93
C TYR A 194 -18.09 -4.85 14.93
N ALA A 195 -18.90 -5.89 14.74
CA ALA A 195 -18.91 -7.05 15.62
C ALA A 195 -17.57 -7.82 15.57
N MET A 196 -17.04 -8.06 14.34
CA MET A 196 -15.80 -8.79 14.15
C MET A 196 -14.62 -8.04 14.79
N LEU A 197 -14.51 -6.74 14.64
CA LEU A 197 -13.38 -5.98 15.19
C LEU A 197 -13.42 -5.91 16.72
N ASN A 198 -14.61 -5.69 17.31
CA ASN A 198 -14.73 -5.46 18.77
C ASN A 198 -14.86 -6.74 19.58
N PHE A 199 -15.64 -7.74 19.10
CA PHE A 199 -15.96 -8.93 19.88
C PHE A 199 -15.09 -10.14 19.53
N VAL A 200 -14.41 -10.13 18.39
CA VAL A 200 -13.51 -11.21 17.96
C VAL A 200 -12.07 -10.71 17.86
N GLY A 201 -11.81 -9.75 16.97
CA GLY A 201 -10.45 -9.34 16.64
C GLY A 201 -9.69 -8.71 17.80
N ALA A 202 -10.29 -7.73 18.50
CA ALA A 202 -9.61 -7.07 19.61
C ALA A 202 -9.36 -8.00 20.82
N PRO A 203 -10.30 -8.86 21.26
CA PRO A 203 -10.02 -9.88 22.28
C PRO A 203 -8.94 -10.87 21.85
N LEU A 204 -9.03 -11.45 20.64
CA LEU A 204 -7.99 -12.36 20.13
C LEU A 204 -6.61 -11.70 20.08
N THR A 205 -6.54 -10.47 19.61
CA THR A 205 -5.28 -9.72 19.55
C THR A 205 -4.66 -9.50 20.93
N LYS A 206 -5.47 -9.21 21.93
CA LYS A 206 -5.00 -9.06 23.32
C LYS A 206 -4.51 -10.38 23.90
N THR A 207 -5.19 -11.49 23.59
CA THR A 207 -4.86 -12.84 24.09
C THR A 207 -3.61 -13.40 23.42
N PHE A 208 -3.54 -13.31 22.07
CA PHE A 208 -2.43 -13.89 21.32
C PHE A 208 -1.20 -12.96 21.24
N GLY A 209 -1.35 -11.68 21.57
CA GLY A 209 -0.29 -10.68 21.41
C GLY A 209 -0.09 -10.17 19.98
N TYR A 210 -0.94 -10.61 19.04
CA TYR A 210 -1.06 -10.16 17.66
C TYR A 210 -2.43 -10.56 17.12
N MET A 211 -2.88 -9.97 15.99
CA MET A 211 -4.11 -10.38 15.33
C MET A 211 -3.82 -11.54 14.38
N PRO A 212 -4.33 -12.76 14.65
CA PRO A 212 -4.12 -13.92 13.79
C PRO A 212 -4.88 -13.78 12.46
N GLY A 213 -4.19 -14.02 11.34
CA GLY A 213 -4.79 -13.93 9.99
C GLY A 213 -5.92 -14.93 9.74
N TRP A 214 -5.85 -16.11 10.35
CA TRP A 214 -6.89 -17.12 10.26
C TRP A 214 -8.25 -16.68 10.82
N ALA A 215 -8.28 -15.65 11.64
CA ALA A 215 -9.53 -15.09 12.20
C ALA A 215 -10.25 -14.13 11.23
N GLY A 216 -9.99 -14.21 9.92
CA GLY A 216 -10.76 -13.55 8.87
C GLY A 216 -10.04 -12.42 8.12
N LEU A 217 -8.79 -12.10 8.46
CA LEU A 217 -8.01 -11.06 7.78
C LEU A 217 -7.06 -11.60 6.69
N GLY A 218 -6.79 -12.91 6.67
CA GLY A 218 -5.89 -13.54 5.70
C GLY A 218 -4.40 -13.44 6.05
N MET A 219 -3.97 -12.42 6.78
CA MET A 219 -2.59 -12.25 7.27
C MET A 219 -2.57 -11.89 8.74
N ASP A 220 -1.54 -12.37 9.46
CA ASP A 220 -1.27 -11.90 10.81
C ASP A 220 -0.90 -10.43 10.81
N LEU A 221 -1.40 -9.68 11.79
CA LEU A 221 -1.06 -8.27 11.97
C LEU A 221 -0.41 -8.03 13.35
N PRO A 222 0.59 -7.13 13.43
CA PRO A 222 1.10 -6.67 14.71
C PRO A 222 -0.01 -6.14 15.61
N LYS A 223 0.08 -6.44 16.90
CA LYS A 223 -0.92 -6.05 17.91
C LYS A 223 -1.28 -4.57 17.83
N ASP A 224 -0.25 -3.72 17.86
CA ASP A 224 -0.46 -2.28 17.96
C ASP A 224 -1.06 -1.71 16.66
N ALA A 225 -0.67 -2.26 15.48
CA ALA A 225 -1.27 -1.87 14.21
C ALA A 225 -2.76 -2.23 14.14
N PHE A 226 -3.12 -3.45 14.54
CA PHE A 226 -4.52 -3.87 14.53
C PHE A 226 -5.37 -3.07 15.53
N LEU A 227 -4.90 -2.88 16.75
CA LEU A 227 -5.65 -2.13 17.76
C LEU A 227 -5.78 -0.63 17.41
N GLN A 228 -4.77 -0.03 16.78
CA GLN A 228 -4.87 1.34 16.27
C GLN A 228 -5.92 1.43 15.16
N TRP A 229 -5.91 0.48 14.22
CA TRP A 229 -6.93 0.41 13.17
C TRP A 229 -8.34 0.30 13.77
N VAL A 230 -8.57 -0.63 14.72
CA VAL A 230 -9.85 -0.75 15.43
C VAL A 230 -10.26 0.58 16.05
N SER A 231 -9.32 1.27 16.71
CA SER A 231 -9.62 2.56 17.35
C SER A 231 -10.07 3.62 16.36
N TRP A 232 -9.50 3.66 15.15
CA TRP A 232 -9.92 4.59 14.10
C TRP A 232 -11.28 4.23 13.51
N VAL A 233 -11.53 2.94 13.26
CA VAL A 233 -12.81 2.45 12.68
C VAL A 233 -14.00 2.82 13.55
N MET A 234 -13.81 2.93 14.87
CA MET A 234 -14.87 3.31 15.81
C MET A 234 -15.13 4.83 15.88
N LYS A 235 -14.28 5.66 15.30
CA LYS A 235 -14.38 7.12 15.38
C LYS A 235 -14.97 7.71 14.09
N GLU A 236 -15.90 8.66 14.25
CA GLU A 236 -16.63 9.30 13.14
C GLU A 236 -15.71 9.93 12.09
N ARG A 237 -14.65 10.59 12.52
CA ARG A 237 -13.64 11.17 11.63
C ARG A 237 -12.45 10.23 11.37
N TYR A 238 -12.58 8.94 11.71
CA TYR A 238 -11.57 7.92 11.46
C TYR A 238 -10.18 8.33 11.98
N LEU A 239 -9.12 8.19 11.17
CA LEU A 239 -7.75 8.57 11.52
C LEU A 239 -7.58 10.07 11.82
N PHE A 240 -8.46 10.94 11.30
CA PHE A 240 -8.46 12.38 11.61
C PHE A 240 -8.85 12.68 13.07
N SER A 241 -9.36 11.70 13.80
CA SER A 241 -9.65 11.80 15.25
C SER A 241 -8.47 11.36 16.11
N ASP A 242 -7.34 10.95 15.50
CA ASP A 242 -6.14 10.55 16.24
C ASP A 242 -5.20 11.74 16.37
N SER A 243 -5.19 12.34 17.57
CA SER A 243 -4.38 13.53 17.88
C SER A 243 -2.87 13.28 17.87
N THR A 244 -2.44 12.01 17.85
CA THR A 244 -1.01 11.65 17.76
C THR A 244 -0.46 11.74 16.35
N LEU A 245 -1.34 11.87 15.34
CA LEU A 245 -0.97 11.98 13.94
C LEU A 245 -0.94 13.46 13.50
N HIS A 246 0.04 13.83 12.69
CA HIS A 246 0.12 15.16 12.06
C HIS A 246 -0.76 15.22 10.79
N THR A 247 -2.02 14.76 10.87
CA THR A 247 -2.89 14.59 9.72
C THR A 247 -3.16 15.90 8.99
N ARG A 248 -3.45 16.97 9.71
CA ARG A 248 -3.82 18.27 9.11
C ARG A 248 -2.72 18.81 8.20
N GLU A 249 -1.49 18.79 8.68
CA GLU A 249 -0.33 19.30 7.96
C GLU A 249 0.03 18.38 6.78
N ASN A 250 0.21 17.10 7.04
CA ASN A 250 0.66 16.15 6.03
C ASN A 250 -0.34 15.98 4.89
N PHE A 251 -1.66 15.91 5.17
CA PHE A 251 -2.68 15.89 4.12
C PHE A 251 -2.66 17.17 3.28
N HIS A 252 -2.41 18.34 3.90
CA HIS A 252 -2.29 19.63 3.18
C HIS A 252 -1.01 19.73 2.33
N ASN A 253 0.06 19.03 2.70
CA ASN A 253 1.35 19.09 1.98
C ASN A 253 1.31 18.44 0.61
N PHE A 254 0.39 17.50 0.36
CA PHE A 254 0.23 16.88 -0.95
C PHE A 254 -0.53 17.82 -1.91
N LYS A 255 0.11 18.19 -3.01
CA LYS A 255 -0.42 19.16 -4.00
C LYS A 255 -0.63 18.58 -5.40
N GLY A 256 -0.16 17.33 -5.62
CA GLY A 256 -0.30 16.67 -6.92
C GLY A 256 -1.74 16.31 -7.25
N PRO A 257 -2.03 16.00 -8.53
CA PRO A 257 -3.32 15.42 -8.91
C PRO A 257 -3.61 14.15 -8.11
N LEU A 258 -4.85 14.04 -7.60
CA LEU A 258 -5.35 12.88 -6.88
C LEU A 258 -6.63 12.39 -7.51
N ARG A 259 -6.65 11.13 -7.94
CA ARG A 259 -7.87 10.44 -8.37
C ARG A 259 -8.16 9.30 -7.41
N ALA A 260 -9.41 9.23 -6.93
CA ALA A 260 -9.91 8.14 -6.10
C ALA A 260 -10.96 7.33 -6.87
N ILE A 261 -10.68 6.06 -7.10
CA ILE A 261 -11.61 5.11 -7.70
C ILE A 261 -12.46 4.49 -6.58
N CYS A 262 -13.75 4.79 -6.64
CA CYS A 262 -14.80 4.22 -5.80
C CYS A 262 -15.49 3.10 -6.57
N LEU A 263 -15.35 1.85 -6.12
CA LEU A 263 -16.03 0.70 -6.71
C LEU A 263 -17.42 0.58 -6.12
N THR A 264 -18.48 0.65 -6.95
CA THR A 264 -19.84 0.81 -6.44
C THR A 264 -20.38 -0.41 -5.71
N ASP A 265 -19.77 -1.58 -5.92
CA ASP A 265 -20.09 -2.83 -5.25
C ASP A 265 -19.15 -3.16 -4.07
N ASP A 266 -18.32 -2.17 -3.66
CA ASP A 266 -17.46 -2.29 -2.48
C ASP A 266 -18.21 -1.87 -1.22
N PRO A 267 -18.52 -2.80 -0.30
CA PRO A 267 -19.28 -2.46 0.89
C PRO A 267 -18.48 -1.68 1.94
N TRP A 268 -17.15 -1.60 1.80
CA TRP A 268 -16.26 -0.92 2.75
C TRP A 268 -15.93 0.50 2.29
N ALA A 269 -15.54 0.64 1.02
CA ALA A 269 -15.16 1.93 0.45
C ALA A 269 -16.35 2.59 -0.28
N THR A 270 -17.43 2.82 0.45
CA THR A 270 -18.60 3.54 -0.08
C THR A 270 -18.23 4.98 -0.47
N ARG A 271 -19.00 5.58 -1.37
CA ARG A 271 -18.77 6.96 -1.84
C ARG A 271 -18.61 7.96 -0.67
N PRO A 272 -19.45 7.99 0.38
CA PRO A 272 -19.27 8.88 1.52
C PRO A 272 -17.96 8.62 2.30
N ALA A 273 -17.52 7.36 2.40
CA ALA A 273 -16.27 7.01 3.07
C ALA A 273 -15.03 7.47 2.28
N VAL A 274 -15.10 7.39 0.95
CA VAL A 274 -14.07 7.92 0.04
C VAL A 274 -14.02 9.44 0.11
N GLU A 275 -15.16 10.11 0.09
CA GLU A 275 -15.28 11.57 0.20
C GLU A 275 -14.69 12.09 1.53
N LEU A 276 -14.96 11.41 2.65
CA LEU A 276 -14.38 11.76 3.94
C LEU A 276 -12.85 11.67 3.92
N LEU A 277 -12.26 10.64 3.34
CA LEU A 277 -10.81 10.54 3.20
C LEU A 277 -10.25 11.67 2.32
N CYS A 278 -10.87 11.86 1.15
CA CYS A 278 -10.44 12.87 0.18
C CYS A 278 -10.54 14.31 0.72
N SER A 279 -11.48 14.58 1.63
CA SER A 279 -11.65 15.91 2.25
C SER A 279 -10.44 16.37 3.06
N GLY A 280 -9.55 15.46 3.45
CA GLY A 280 -8.28 15.80 4.12
C GLY A 280 -7.26 16.46 3.18
N PHE A 281 -7.29 16.18 1.89
CA PHE A 281 -6.34 16.70 0.90
C PHE A 281 -6.73 18.10 0.43
N THR A 282 -6.57 19.10 1.30
CA THR A 282 -7.08 20.46 1.12
C THR A 282 -6.26 21.32 0.15
N ALA A 283 -5.04 20.91 -0.20
CA ALA A 283 -4.19 21.65 -1.15
C ALA A 283 -4.32 21.16 -2.61
N THR A 284 -5.13 20.15 -2.85
CA THR A 284 -5.50 19.66 -4.18
C THR A 284 -7.00 19.45 -4.25
N LYS A 285 -7.53 19.24 -5.46
CA LYS A 285 -8.94 18.90 -5.68
C LYS A 285 -9.03 17.44 -6.10
N PRO A 286 -9.29 16.51 -5.16
CA PRO A 286 -9.42 15.09 -5.49
C PRO A 286 -10.55 14.84 -6.49
N GLU A 287 -10.24 14.08 -7.55
CA GLU A 287 -11.24 13.59 -8.51
C GLU A 287 -11.73 12.22 -8.02
N ILE A 288 -13.03 12.12 -7.70
CA ILE A 288 -13.61 10.85 -7.26
C ILE A 288 -14.42 10.25 -8.41
N VAL A 289 -13.94 9.12 -8.94
CA VAL A 289 -14.54 8.37 -10.05
C VAL A 289 -15.25 7.14 -9.48
N SER A 290 -16.55 7.02 -9.73
CA SER A 290 -17.31 5.80 -9.40
C SER A 290 -17.28 4.85 -10.59
N ILE A 291 -16.97 3.57 -10.35
CA ILE A 291 -16.95 2.52 -11.37
C ILE A 291 -17.83 1.36 -10.86
N SER A 292 -18.83 1.00 -11.65
CA SER A 292 -19.67 -0.16 -11.37
C SER A 292 -19.09 -1.44 -12.00
N PRO A 293 -19.53 -2.63 -11.58
CA PRO A 293 -19.23 -3.87 -12.27
C PRO A 293 -19.64 -3.84 -13.75
N ASP A 294 -20.77 -3.21 -14.09
CA ASP A 294 -21.24 -3.08 -15.47
C ASP A 294 -20.30 -2.23 -16.32
N ASP A 295 -19.77 -1.12 -15.78
CA ASP A 295 -18.77 -0.29 -16.46
C ASP A 295 -17.48 -1.08 -16.78
N ALA A 296 -17.16 -2.07 -15.96
CA ALA A 296 -16.02 -2.95 -16.15
C ALA A 296 -16.33 -4.22 -16.96
N GLY A 297 -17.60 -4.44 -17.35
CA GLY A 297 -18.06 -5.62 -18.08
C GLY A 297 -18.01 -6.92 -17.27
N VAL A 298 -18.14 -6.85 -15.94
CA VAL A 298 -18.05 -8.00 -15.04
C VAL A 298 -19.22 -8.04 -14.06
N LYS A 299 -19.44 -9.19 -13.43
CA LYS A 299 -20.51 -9.35 -12.43
C LYS A 299 -20.19 -8.76 -11.06
N LYS A 300 -18.89 -8.65 -10.73
CA LYS A 300 -18.42 -8.19 -9.41
C LYS A 300 -16.99 -7.72 -9.48
N ILE A 301 -16.70 -6.60 -8.83
CA ILE A 301 -15.34 -6.11 -8.58
C ILE A 301 -15.04 -6.25 -7.06
N GLY A 302 -15.78 -5.54 -6.21
CA GLY A 302 -15.59 -5.51 -4.77
C GLY A 302 -14.26 -4.91 -4.34
N HIS A 303 -13.97 -4.96 -3.05
CA HIS A 303 -12.82 -4.27 -2.44
C HIS A 303 -11.44 -4.63 -3.02
N MET A 304 -11.26 -5.90 -3.43
CA MET A 304 -9.95 -6.44 -3.87
C MET A 304 -9.89 -6.69 -5.38
N GLY A 305 -11.03 -6.69 -6.08
CA GLY A 305 -11.12 -7.22 -7.43
C GLY A 305 -10.43 -6.38 -8.49
N PHE A 306 -10.23 -5.07 -8.27
CA PHE A 306 -9.52 -4.22 -9.22
C PHE A 306 -8.19 -4.83 -9.71
N PHE A 307 -7.47 -5.56 -8.85
CA PHE A 307 -6.15 -6.13 -9.14
C PHE A 307 -6.18 -7.49 -9.81
N ARG A 308 -7.36 -8.00 -10.19
CA ARG A 308 -7.49 -9.26 -10.92
C ARG A 308 -7.11 -9.10 -12.39
N PRO A 309 -6.42 -10.10 -12.99
CA PRO A 309 -5.95 -10.02 -14.38
C PRO A 309 -7.05 -9.77 -15.42
N GLU A 310 -8.30 -10.17 -15.13
CA GLU A 310 -9.47 -9.95 -16.01
C GLU A 310 -9.75 -8.46 -16.29
N HIS A 311 -9.23 -7.57 -15.45
CA HIS A 311 -9.39 -6.12 -15.60
C HIS A 311 -8.25 -5.43 -16.37
N ARG A 312 -7.35 -6.20 -16.98
CA ARG A 312 -6.17 -5.69 -17.71
C ARG A 312 -6.55 -4.68 -18.79
N ASP A 313 -7.52 -5.04 -19.61
CA ASP A 313 -7.91 -4.26 -20.80
C ASP A 313 -9.00 -3.20 -20.50
N THR A 314 -9.48 -3.16 -19.27
CA THR A 314 -10.48 -2.21 -18.80
C THR A 314 -9.90 -1.30 -17.71
N LEU A 315 -10.02 -1.68 -16.43
CA LEU A 315 -9.63 -0.84 -15.29
C LEU A 315 -8.14 -0.51 -15.27
N TRP A 316 -7.26 -1.47 -15.58
CA TRP A 316 -5.82 -1.25 -15.55
C TRP A 316 -5.36 -0.30 -16.65
N ARG A 317 -5.96 -0.40 -17.84
CA ARG A 317 -5.65 0.51 -18.95
C ARG A 317 -5.94 1.96 -18.59
N GLY A 318 -7.15 2.26 -18.12
CA GLY A 318 -7.51 3.61 -17.70
C GLY A 318 -6.68 4.13 -16.54
N ALA A 319 -6.34 3.25 -15.57
CA ALA A 319 -5.46 3.60 -14.47
C ALA A 319 -4.04 3.94 -14.94
N ALA A 320 -3.46 3.13 -15.83
CA ALA A 320 -2.12 3.36 -16.38
C ALA A 320 -2.05 4.63 -17.21
N GLU A 321 -3.03 4.88 -18.08
CA GLU A 321 -3.13 6.10 -18.88
C GLU A 321 -3.19 7.35 -17.98
N TRP A 322 -3.99 7.31 -16.91
CA TRP A 322 -4.04 8.43 -15.98
C TRP A 322 -2.74 8.60 -15.19
N LEU A 323 -2.10 7.50 -14.75
CA LEU A 323 -0.82 7.56 -14.02
C LEU A 323 0.31 8.12 -14.89
N GLN A 324 0.30 7.88 -16.20
CA GLN A 324 1.34 8.27 -17.15
C GLN A 324 1.00 9.55 -17.94
N ALA A 325 -0.15 10.18 -17.71
CA ALA A 325 -0.51 11.43 -18.37
C ALA A 325 0.51 12.53 -18.07
N GLU A 326 0.86 13.32 -19.08
CA GLU A 326 1.68 14.52 -18.91
C GLU A 326 1.00 15.51 -17.96
N GLN A 327 1.80 16.26 -17.20
CA GLN A 327 1.31 17.28 -16.27
C GLN A 327 1.02 18.57 -17.00
#